data_b3696c4850bf9e200389ff533eda987e
#
_entry.id   b3696c4850bf9e200389ff533eda987e
#
_cell.length_a   1.000
_cell.length_b   1.000
_cell.length_c   1.000
_cell.angle_alpha   90.00
_cell.angle_beta   90.00
_cell.angle_gamma   90.00
#
_symmetry.space_group_name_H-M   'P 1'
#
loop_
_entity.id
_entity.type
_entity.pdbx_description
1 polymer ?
#
loop_
_entity_poly.entity_id
_entity_poly.type
_entity_poly.pdbx_seq_one_letter_code
_entity_poly.pdbx_strand_id
1 'polypeptide(L)'
;MSTKHAQGISRRSFLAGTALASTGAVLGLAGCAPKENKGAEEANAETGSTSSDWLGSEPTVQESDIVETIDTEFLIVGAGTGGLFAACAAGEEGIETFVLEKYNGGVVRDDVGGVNSRLQQESGYTMDLQEYLLDMNHYAAGQCNLNLHKTWYEKSGETIDWYETVLDQYGVKLWHEAAEEKHETNYKHWATGHSPAWPEDGSLNGFTVLSDYAEKTGHVTFRYNTPMVKLVVEGDKVVGAIGKGENGYIQVNASKGVLVSTGGYGINVDMQKALQPHTTSLYGFNSAQPGCEGDGIKACPWAGAKMDDTHSSMLFDRGGLPADSLGGADCGVGTLFWMGSQPWLKVNLNGERFCNESGTYDFVLHSDAQQPGSIHVTLWDADFATYAEQFDMHGCSRLFPFDNGAAPNIPIQTVMGMNEELAAK
;
A
#
# COMPACT_ATOMS: atom_id res chain seq x y z
N MET A 1 -8.66 47.45 -46.47
CA MET A 1 -7.69 46.90 -45.52
C MET A 1 -7.78 45.37 -45.61
N SER A 2 -6.71 44.78 -46.20
CA SER A 2 -6.68 43.37 -46.57
C SER A 2 -6.18 42.51 -45.38
N THR A 3 -7.01 41.60 -44.90
CA THR A 3 -6.63 40.64 -43.86
C THR A 3 -5.92 39.46 -44.50
N LYS A 4 -4.62 39.32 -44.24
CA LYS A 4 -3.84 38.16 -44.63
C LYS A 4 -4.20 36.98 -43.74
N HIS A 5 -4.79 35.93 -44.33
CA HIS A 5 -4.95 34.62 -43.71
C HIS A 5 -3.56 33.95 -43.58
N ALA A 6 -3.20 33.56 -42.35
CA ALA A 6 -2.05 32.70 -42.12
C ALA A 6 -2.43 31.28 -42.59
N GLN A 7 -1.69 30.77 -43.59
CA GLN A 7 -1.83 29.38 -44.05
C GLN A 7 -1.13 28.47 -43.08
N GLY A 8 -1.88 27.58 -42.39
CA GLY A 8 -1.33 26.55 -41.54
C GLY A 8 -0.57 25.49 -42.34
N ILE A 9 0.58 25.09 -41.83
CA ILE A 9 1.44 24.05 -42.41
C ILE A 9 0.73 22.71 -42.31
N SER A 10 0.52 21.99 -43.42
CA SER A 10 -0.11 20.68 -43.42
C SER A 10 0.84 19.60 -42.91
N ARG A 11 0.28 18.53 -42.31
CA ARG A 11 1.07 17.38 -41.80
C ARG A 11 1.97 16.74 -42.84
N ARG A 12 1.60 16.80 -44.12
CA ARG A 12 2.40 16.31 -45.24
C ARG A 12 3.62 17.22 -45.52
N SER A 13 3.47 18.52 -45.33
CA SER A 13 4.57 19.49 -45.52
C SER A 13 5.59 19.42 -44.40
N PHE A 14 5.15 19.03 -43.17
CA PHE A 14 6.06 18.80 -42.04
C PHE A 14 6.93 17.55 -42.25
N LEU A 15 6.35 16.45 -42.71
CA LEU A 15 7.10 15.20 -42.97
C LEU A 15 8.03 15.29 -44.20
N ALA A 16 7.70 16.10 -45.20
CA ALA A 16 8.57 16.34 -46.34
C ALA A 16 9.77 17.26 -45.98
N GLY A 17 9.59 18.17 -45.04
CA GLY A 17 10.65 19.03 -44.51
C GLY A 17 11.73 18.30 -43.72
N THR A 18 11.35 17.24 -42.98
CA THR A 18 12.27 16.42 -42.17
C THR A 18 13.11 15.46 -43.02
N ALA A 19 12.64 15.05 -44.20
CA ALA A 19 13.36 14.15 -45.08
C ALA A 19 14.47 14.89 -45.92
N LEU A 20 14.38 16.22 -46.07
CA LEU A 20 15.37 17.01 -46.78
C LEU A 20 16.47 17.63 -45.87
N ALA A 21 16.28 17.59 -44.54
CA ALA A 21 17.26 18.06 -43.59
C ALA A 21 18.34 17.01 -43.24
N SER A 22 18.17 15.76 -43.66
CA SER A 22 19.07 14.64 -43.30
C SER A 22 20.26 14.43 -44.28
N THR A 23 20.35 15.18 -45.38
CA THR A 23 21.42 15.02 -46.37
C THR A 23 22.40 16.20 -46.50
N GLY A 24 22.27 17.23 -45.69
CA GLY A 24 23.07 18.46 -45.81
C GLY A 24 23.88 18.88 -44.57
N ALA A 25 23.93 18.11 -43.49
CA ALA A 25 24.57 18.53 -42.24
C ALA A 25 25.58 17.51 -41.68
N VAL A 26 26.56 17.10 -42.52
CA VAL A 26 27.69 16.25 -42.06
C VAL A 26 28.97 17.06 -41.84
N LEU A 27 28.96 18.37 -42.01
CA LEU A 27 30.14 19.21 -41.79
C LEU A 27 29.80 20.40 -40.86
N GLY A 28 29.72 20.15 -39.51
CA GLY A 28 29.60 21.28 -38.60
C GLY A 28 29.22 21.04 -37.17
N LEU A 29 29.18 19.80 -36.67
CA LEU A 29 28.93 19.50 -35.24
C LEU A 29 30.10 18.70 -34.61
N ALA A 30 31.32 19.18 -34.80
CA ALA A 30 32.49 18.73 -34.02
C ALA A 30 32.60 19.62 -32.77
N GLY A 31 31.70 19.49 -31.79
CA GLY A 31 31.78 20.40 -30.68
C GLY A 31 31.07 20.00 -29.37
N CYS A 32 30.46 18.83 -29.24
CA CYS A 32 29.91 18.36 -27.95
C CYS A 32 29.79 16.84 -27.91
N ALA A 33 30.85 16.10 -28.26
CA ALA A 33 31.00 14.73 -27.83
C ALA A 33 31.78 14.72 -26.49
N PRO A 34 31.40 13.96 -25.49
CA PRO A 34 32.20 13.76 -24.29
C PRO A 34 33.55 13.21 -24.74
N LYS A 35 34.69 13.84 -24.33
CA LYS A 35 36.01 13.27 -24.50
C LYS A 35 36.03 11.90 -23.81
N GLU A 36 36.28 10.84 -24.57
CA GLU A 36 36.67 9.57 -23.99
C GLU A 36 37.96 9.79 -23.17
N ASN A 37 37.83 9.65 -21.87
CA ASN A 37 38.97 9.59 -20.97
C ASN A 37 39.64 8.21 -21.16
N LYS A 38 40.61 8.12 -22.06
CA LYS A 38 41.54 6.99 -22.12
C LYS A 38 42.50 7.13 -20.94
N GLY A 39 42.20 6.47 -19.83
CA GLY A 39 43.08 6.45 -18.68
C GLY A 39 42.38 6.32 -17.35
N ALA A 40 41.27 5.63 -17.27
CA ALA A 40 40.84 5.04 -16.01
C ALA A 40 41.20 3.55 -16.07
N GLU A 41 42.12 3.14 -15.20
CA GLU A 41 42.31 1.75 -14.82
C GLU A 41 40.96 1.13 -14.57
N GLU A 42 40.80 -0.09 -15.07
CA GLU A 42 39.68 -0.96 -14.72
C GLU A 42 39.66 -1.11 -13.18
N ALA A 43 39.02 -0.19 -12.49
CA ALA A 43 38.48 -0.51 -11.20
C ALA A 43 37.45 -1.62 -11.45
N ASN A 44 37.79 -2.82 -11.07
CA ASN A 44 36.83 -3.88 -10.82
C ASN A 44 35.75 -3.31 -9.91
N ALA A 45 34.79 -2.63 -10.48
CA ALA A 45 33.48 -2.56 -9.89
C ALA A 45 33.04 -4.03 -9.89
N GLU A 46 33.11 -4.66 -8.76
CA GLU A 46 32.20 -5.77 -8.47
C GLU A 46 30.83 -5.22 -8.85
N THR A 47 30.39 -5.57 -10.03
CA THR A 47 29.00 -5.48 -10.40
C THR A 47 28.33 -6.36 -9.37
N GLY A 48 27.86 -5.74 -8.28
CA GLY A 48 26.95 -6.38 -7.38
C GLY A 48 25.91 -7.01 -8.29
N SER A 49 25.83 -8.32 -8.29
CA SER A 49 24.82 -9.09 -8.95
C SER A 49 23.51 -8.46 -8.53
N THR A 50 22.95 -7.59 -9.36
CA THR A 50 21.53 -7.28 -9.31
C THR A 50 20.89 -8.59 -9.70
N SER A 51 20.66 -9.44 -8.70
CA SER A 51 19.91 -10.66 -8.88
C SER A 51 18.52 -10.22 -9.33
N SER A 52 18.31 -10.21 -10.63
CA SER A 52 17.00 -10.04 -11.25
C SER A 52 16.07 -11.22 -10.91
N ASP A 53 16.57 -12.18 -10.17
CA ASP A 53 15.87 -13.38 -9.75
C ASP A 53 15.26 -13.24 -8.34
N TRP A 54 14.43 -12.20 -8.17
CA TRP A 54 13.62 -12.03 -6.96
C TRP A 54 12.65 -13.19 -6.73
N LEU A 55 12.25 -13.86 -7.81
CA LEU A 55 11.30 -14.96 -7.79
C LEU A 55 11.93 -16.23 -7.21
N GLY A 56 13.19 -16.51 -7.56
CA GLY A 56 13.86 -17.76 -7.23
C GLY A 56 13.19 -18.98 -7.83
N SER A 57 13.66 -20.17 -7.43
CA SER A 57 13.07 -21.43 -7.86
C SER A 57 11.88 -21.81 -6.96
N GLU A 58 10.89 -22.44 -7.55
CA GLU A 58 9.78 -23.05 -6.79
C GLU A 58 10.33 -24.07 -5.77
N PRO A 59 9.91 -23.99 -4.50
CA PRO A 59 10.33 -24.94 -3.48
C PRO A 59 9.92 -26.39 -3.83
N THR A 60 10.85 -27.32 -3.67
CA THR A 60 10.57 -28.75 -3.84
C THR A 60 10.15 -29.34 -2.49
N VAL A 61 8.96 -29.93 -2.45
CA VAL A 61 8.46 -30.68 -1.29
C VAL A 61 8.30 -32.13 -1.73
N GLN A 62 8.96 -33.05 -1.00
CA GLN A 62 8.82 -34.47 -1.29
C GLN A 62 7.52 -35.00 -0.69
N GLU A 63 6.85 -35.91 -1.35
CA GLU A 63 5.61 -36.53 -0.86
C GLU A 63 5.79 -37.17 0.54
N SER A 64 6.97 -37.74 0.80
CA SER A 64 7.33 -38.28 2.11
C SER A 64 7.40 -37.26 3.24
N ASP A 65 7.52 -35.97 2.93
CA ASP A 65 7.64 -34.91 3.90
C ASP A 65 6.28 -34.30 4.26
N ILE A 66 5.24 -34.74 3.55
CA ILE A 66 3.84 -34.34 3.83
C ILE A 66 3.33 -35.25 4.94
N VAL A 67 3.10 -34.67 6.10
CA VAL A 67 2.65 -35.39 7.31
C VAL A 67 1.14 -35.38 7.48
N GLU A 68 0.45 -34.50 6.79
CA GLU A 68 -1.01 -34.36 6.85
C GLU A 68 -1.54 -33.91 5.48
N THR A 69 -2.66 -34.50 5.06
CA THR A 69 -3.43 -34.05 3.89
C THR A 69 -4.86 -33.75 4.31
N ILE A 70 -5.36 -32.59 3.92
CA ILE A 70 -6.68 -32.08 4.26
C ILE A 70 -7.44 -31.80 2.97
N ASP A 71 -8.68 -32.26 2.90
CA ASP A 71 -9.60 -31.96 1.80
C ASP A 71 -10.64 -30.95 2.27
N THR A 72 -10.88 -29.92 1.45
CA THR A 72 -11.88 -28.88 1.70
C THR A 72 -12.57 -28.49 0.40
N GLU A 73 -13.61 -27.69 0.48
CA GLU A 73 -14.21 -27.11 -0.72
C GLU A 73 -13.45 -25.86 -1.16
N PHE A 74 -13.08 -24.99 -0.21
CA PHE A 74 -12.41 -23.71 -0.48
C PHE A 74 -11.20 -23.53 0.45
N LEU A 75 -10.08 -23.17 -0.12
CA LEU A 75 -8.86 -22.86 0.63
C LEU A 75 -8.58 -21.36 0.58
N ILE A 76 -8.36 -20.76 1.73
CA ILE A 76 -7.88 -19.39 1.86
C ILE A 76 -6.46 -19.43 2.42
N VAL A 77 -5.55 -18.73 1.77
CA VAL A 77 -4.16 -18.58 2.24
C VAL A 77 -3.95 -17.13 2.69
N GLY A 78 -3.77 -16.96 3.99
CA GLY A 78 -3.63 -15.67 4.68
C GLY A 78 -4.92 -15.21 5.35
N ALA A 79 -4.85 -14.97 6.66
CA ALA A 79 -5.94 -14.45 7.50
C ALA A 79 -5.82 -12.94 7.78
N GLY A 80 -5.35 -12.18 6.79
CA GLY A 80 -5.44 -10.73 6.79
C GLY A 80 -6.87 -10.25 6.48
N THR A 81 -7.07 -8.93 6.30
CA THR A 81 -8.40 -8.34 6.06
C THR A 81 -9.15 -9.06 4.93
N GLY A 82 -8.54 -9.20 3.75
CA GLY A 82 -9.21 -9.84 2.61
C GLY A 82 -9.54 -11.32 2.84
N GLY A 83 -8.64 -12.07 3.49
CA GLY A 83 -8.84 -13.48 3.79
C GLY A 83 -9.94 -13.71 4.81
N LEU A 84 -10.01 -12.89 5.86
CA LEU A 84 -11.05 -12.99 6.88
C LEU A 84 -12.44 -12.62 6.36
N PHE A 85 -12.55 -11.55 5.57
CA PHE A 85 -13.82 -11.20 4.92
C PHE A 85 -14.30 -12.33 4.02
N ALA A 86 -13.40 -12.94 3.25
CA ALA A 86 -13.73 -14.09 2.41
C ALA A 86 -14.12 -15.34 3.23
N ALA A 87 -13.44 -15.57 4.35
CA ALA A 87 -13.74 -16.69 5.25
C ALA A 87 -15.13 -16.55 5.87
N CYS A 88 -15.48 -15.35 6.35
CA CYS A 88 -16.81 -15.06 6.87
C CYS A 88 -17.88 -15.28 5.78
N ALA A 89 -17.71 -14.71 4.60
CA ALA A 89 -18.66 -14.87 3.51
C ALA A 89 -18.82 -16.34 3.07
N ALA A 90 -17.72 -17.09 2.96
CA ALA A 90 -17.78 -18.51 2.64
C ALA A 90 -18.51 -19.33 3.72
N GLY A 91 -18.26 -19.01 4.99
CA GLY A 91 -18.94 -19.64 6.11
C GLY A 91 -20.43 -19.37 6.13
N GLU A 92 -20.88 -18.15 5.87
CA GLU A 92 -22.29 -17.78 5.74
C GLU A 92 -23.00 -18.53 4.61
N GLU A 93 -22.30 -18.77 3.51
CA GLU A 93 -22.78 -19.56 2.37
C GLU A 93 -22.71 -21.10 2.60
N GLY A 94 -22.23 -21.54 3.76
CA GLY A 94 -22.10 -22.95 4.12
C GLY A 94 -21.03 -23.69 3.33
N ILE A 95 -19.98 -22.99 2.88
CA ILE A 95 -18.88 -23.58 2.13
C ILE A 95 -17.80 -24.05 3.10
N GLU A 96 -17.49 -25.36 3.06
CA GLU A 96 -16.40 -25.94 3.87
C GLU A 96 -15.06 -25.28 3.49
N THR A 97 -14.55 -24.45 4.39
CA THR A 97 -13.42 -23.58 4.15
C THR A 97 -12.28 -23.85 5.11
N PHE A 98 -11.08 -24.00 4.58
CA PHE A 98 -9.87 -24.10 5.37
C PHE A 98 -8.99 -22.88 5.17
N VAL A 99 -8.50 -22.30 6.26
CA VAL A 99 -7.66 -21.08 6.21
C VAL A 99 -6.26 -21.40 6.73
N LEU A 100 -5.24 -21.20 5.91
CA LEU A 100 -3.83 -21.25 6.31
C LEU A 100 -3.36 -19.85 6.69
N GLU A 101 -2.84 -19.70 7.91
CA GLU A 101 -2.24 -18.46 8.39
C GLU A 101 -0.80 -18.71 8.86
N LYS A 102 0.13 -17.85 8.44
CA LYS A 102 1.56 -18.02 8.75
C LYS A 102 1.92 -17.72 10.20
N TYR A 103 1.16 -16.88 10.88
CA TYR A 103 1.35 -16.48 12.27
C TYR A 103 0.34 -17.13 13.21
N ASN A 104 0.47 -16.81 14.50
CA ASN A 104 -0.50 -17.22 15.53
C ASN A 104 -1.76 -16.35 15.56
N GLY A 105 -1.93 -15.50 14.59
CA GLY A 105 -3.05 -14.60 14.40
C GLY A 105 -2.77 -13.67 13.24
N GLY A 106 -3.80 -13.33 12.48
CA GLY A 106 -3.66 -12.47 11.31
C GLY A 106 -3.32 -11.03 11.68
N VAL A 107 -2.61 -10.36 10.79
CA VAL A 107 -2.42 -8.92 10.85
C VAL A 107 -3.50 -8.27 9.99
N VAL A 108 -4.48 -7.65 10.65
CA VAL A 108 -5.65 -7.06 10.00
C VAL A 108 -5.53 -5.55 9.95
N ARG A 109 -5.80 -4.96 8.80
CA ARG A 109 -6.13 -3.55 8.72
C ARG A 109 -7.60 -3.39 9.01
N ASP A 110 -7.89 -2.73 10.11
CA ASP A 110 -9.26 -2.56 10.61
C ASP A 110 -9.97 -1.39 9.95
N ASP A 111 -9.22 -0.37 9.55
CA ASP A 111 -9.73 0.73 8.75
C ASP A 111 -9.93 0.27 7.31
N VAL A 112 -11.15 0.35 6.85
CA VAL A 112 -11.55 -0.11 5.52
C VAL A 112 -12.18 1.03 4.71
N GLY A 113 -11.92 1.06 3.43
CA GLY A 113 -12.50 2.06 2.52
C GLY A 113 -13.71 1.53 1.78
N GLY A 114 -14.77 2.34 1.72
CA GLY A 114 -15.95 1.99 0.95
C GLY A 114 -16.75 3.19 0.47
N VAL A 115 -17.58 2.97 -0.53
CA VAL A 115 -18.42 3.99 -1.16
C VAL A 115 -19.87 3.57 -1.11
N ASN A 116 -20.74 4.51 -0.85
CA ASN A 116 -22.20 4.31 -0.74
C ASN A 116 -22.64 3.38 0.41
N SER A 117 -21.83 3.24 1.45
CA SER A 117 -22.27 2.60 2.68
C SER A 117 -23.43 3.38 3.33
N ARG A 118 -24.21 2.71 4.18
CA ARG A 118 -25.27 3.34 4.96
C ARG A 118 -24.75 4.52 5.79
N LEU A 119 -23.63 4.35 6.47
CA LEU A 119 -22.99 5.40 7.27
C LEU A 119 -22.57 6.61 6.43
N GLN A 120 -22.02 6.38 5.25
CA GLN A 120 -21.65 7.44 4.33
C GLN A 120 -22.88 8.21 3.83
N GLN A 121 -23.96 7.50 3.48
CA GLN A 121 -25.23 8.13 3.08
C GLN A 121 -25.86 8.94 4.21
N GLU A 122 -25.83 8.44 5.44
CA GLU A 122 -26.35 9.15 6.63
C GLU A 122 -25.54 10.43 6.93
N SER A 123 -24.26 10.45 6.63
CA SER A 123 -23.44 11.67 6.73
C SER A 123 -23.73 12.70 5.64
N GLY A 124 -24.51 12.34 4.62
CA GLY A 124 -24.82 13.18 3.47
C GLY A 124 -23.69 13.28 2.44
N TYR A 125 -22.64 12.50 2.59
CA TYR A 125 -21.53 12.48 1.62
C TYR A 125 -21.86 11.62 0.42
N THR A 126 -21.55 12.14 -0.76
CA THR A 126 -21.75 11.43 -2.03
C THR A 126 -20.52 11.55 -2.90
N MET A 127 -20.20 10.49 -3.63
CA MET A 127 -19.12 10.47 -4.61
C MET A 127 -19.69 10.31 -6.02
N ASP A 128 -19.19 11.09 -6.96
CA ASP A 128 -19.45 10.86 -8.39
C ASP A 128 -18.44 9.86 -8.94
N LEU A 129 -18.93 8.79 -9.57
CA LEU A 129 -18.06 7.73 -10.11
C LEU A 129 -17.11 8.25 -11.19
N GLN A 130 -17.59 9.14 -12.07
CA GLN A 130 -16.76 9.64 -13.16
C GLN A 130 -15.66 10.55 -12.66
N GLU A 131 -16.00 11.44 -11.73
CA GLU A 131 -15.03 12.32 -11.09
C GLU A 131 -13.96 11.51 -10.34
N TYR A 132 -14.38 10.52 -9.55
CA TYR A 132 -13.47 9.61 -8.85
C TYR A 132 -12.53 8.86 -9.81
N LEU A 133 -13.06 8.26 -10.88
CA LEU A 133 -12.22 7.52 -11.83
C LEU A 133 -11.25 8.42 -12.59
N LEU A 134 -11.65 9.64 -12.91
CA LEU A 134 -10.77 10.63 -13.54
C LEU A 134 -9.65 11.06 -12.60
N ASP A 135 -9.98 11.29 -11.34
CA ASP A 135 -9.01 11.68 -10.32
C ASP A 135 -7.98 10.56 -10.07
N MET A 136 -8.44 9.32 -9.89
CA MET A 136 -7.55 8.16 -9.73
C MET A 136 -6.65 7.94 -10.93
N ASN A 137 -7.19 8.07 -12.14
CA ASN A 137 -6.40 7.98 -13.37
C ASN A 137 -5.34 9.09 -13.47
N HIS A 138 -5.71 10.28 -13.05
CA HIS A 138 -4.82 11.45 -13.05
C HIS A 138 -3.70 11.28 -12.02
N TYR A 139 -4.07 10.90 -10.79
CA TYR A 139 -3.12 10.65 -9.70
C TYR A 139 -2.11 9.55 -10.05
N ALA A 140 -2.58 8.47 -10.65
CA ALA A 140 -1.74 7.35 -11.09
C ALA A 140 -1.06 7.57 -12.45
N ALA A 141 -1.13 8.77 -13.04
CA ALA A 141 -0.60 9.07 -14.38
C ALA A 141 -0.99 8.05 -15.45
N GLY A 142 -2.23 7.53 -15.39
CA GLY A 142 -2.76 6.53 -16.30
C GLY A 142 -2.31 5.08 -16.04
N GLN A 143 -1.61 4.81 -14.95
CA GLN A 143 -1.08 3.47 -14.63
C GLN A 143 -2.01 2.63 -13.75
N CYS A 144 -3.24 3.06 -13.50
CA CYS A 144 -4.19 2.29 -12.69
C CYS A 144 -5.19 1.49 -13.55
N ASN A 145 -5.68 0.39 -13.00
CA ASN A 145 -6.75 -0.38 -13.61
C ASN A 145 -8.12 0.17 -13.18
N LEU A 146 -8.70 1.04 -13.98
CA LEU A 146 -9.98 1.68 -13.69
C LEU A 146 -11.15 0.69 -13.50
N ASN A 147 -11.09 -0.53 -14.06
CA ASN A 147 -12.12 -1.54 -13.83
C ASN A 147 -12.10 -2.04 -12.38
N LEU A 148 -10.92 -2.15 -11.75
CA LEU A 148 -10.82 -2.51 -10.34
C LEU A 148 -11.38 -1.38 -9.46
N HIS A 149 -11.04 -0.13 -9.75
CA HIS A 149 -11.59 1.05 -9.07
C HIS A 149 -13.12 1.12 -9.20
N LYS A 150 -13.64 0.85 -10.39
CA LYS A 150 -15.09 0.80 -10.62
C LYS A 150 -15.77 -0.31 -9.82
N THR A 151 -15.19 -1.52 -9.81
CA THR A 151 -15.72 -2.64 -9.02
C THR A 151 -15.75 -2.31 -7.53
N TRP A 152 -14.66 -1.71 -7.01
CA TRP A 152 -14.61 -1.26 -5.63
C TRP A 152 -15.69 -0.20 -5.35
N TYR A 153 -15.84 0.81 -6.20
CA TYR A 153 -16.87 1.83 -6.06
C TYR A 153 -18.29 1.24 -6.00
N GLU A 154 -18.57 0.25 -6.85
CA GLU A 154 -19.91 -0.34 -6.98
C GLU A 154 -20.23 -1.36 -5.87
N LYS A 155 -19.21 -1.97 -5.24
CA LYS A 155 -19.39 -3.11 -4.33
C LYS A 155 -18.96 -2.87 -2.87
N SER A 156 -18.13 -1.88 -2.62
CA SER A 156 -17.57 -1.69 -1.28
C SER A 156 -18.62 -1.27 -0.25
N GLY A 157 -19.63 -0.48 -0.61
CA GLY A 157 -20.67 -0.05 0.32
C GLY A 157 -21.43 -1.22 0.94
N GLU A 158 -21.86 -2.18 0.11
CA GLU A 158 -22.52 -3.40 0.57
C GLU A 158 -21.62 -4.20 1.55
N THR A 159 -20.33 -4.27 1.24
CA THR A 159 -19.35 -4.95 2.11
C THR A 159 -19.19 -4.23 3.45
N ILE A 160 -19.17 -2.89 3.46
CA ILE A 160 -19.10 -2.10 4.69
C ILE A 160 -20.36 -2.28 5.54
N ASP A 161 -21.54 -2.25 4.94
CA ASP A 161 -22.81 -2.45 5.63
C ASP A 161 -22.88 -3.85 6.26
N TRP A 162 -22.40 -4.87 5.56
CA TRP A 162 -22.25 -6.21 6.12
C TRP A 162 -21.26 -6.22 7.30
N TYR A 163 -20.09 -5.58 7.14
CA TYR A 163 -19.08 -5.52 8.21
C TYR A 163 -19.64 -4.85 9.47
N GLU A 164 -20.41 -3.78 9.32
CA GLU A 164 -21.10 -3.14 10.44
C GLU A 164 -22.02 -4.14 11.18
N THR A 165 -22.79 -4.96 10.44
CA THR A 165 -23.67 -5.97 11.07
C THR A 165 -22.90 -7.05 11.84
N VAL A 166 -21.70 -7.38 11.40
CA VAL A 166 -20.81 -8.29 12.14
C VAL A 166 -20.31 -7.60 13.42
N LEU A 167 -19.77 -6.38 13.31
CA LEU A 167 -19.26 -5.63 14.45
C LEU A 167 -20.31 -5.39 15.55
N ASP A 168 -21.54 -5.11 15.16
CA ASP A 168 -22.67 -4.90 16.09
C ASP A 168 -22.90 -6.11 17.00
N GLN A 169 -22.68 -7.34 16.53
CA GLN A 169 -22.81 -8.57 17.32
C GLN A 169 -21.78 -8.66 18.46
N TYR A 170 -20.68 -7.92 18.33
CA TYR A 170 -19.61 -7.82 19.34
C TYR A 170 -19.66 -6.51 20.12
N GLY A 171 -20.68 -5.67 19.87
CA GLY A 171 -20.84 -4.37 20.53
C GLY A 171 -19.81 -3.33 20.07
N VAL A 172 -19.19 -3.54 18.90
CA VAL A 172 -18.21 -2.62 18.30
C VAL A 172 -18.93 -1.73 17.31
N LYS A 173 -18.78 -0.43 17.45
CA LYS A 173 -19.38 0.55 16.56
C LYS A 173 -18.46 0.87 15.39
N LEU A 174 -19.00 0.93 14.18
CA LEU A 174 -18.30 1.41 13.00
C LEU A 174 -18.55 2.90 12.80
N TRP A 175 -17.51 3.66 12.45
CA TRP A 175 -17.56 5.08 12.17
C TRP A 175 -17.17 5.34 10.72
N HIS A 176 -17.83 6.30 10.10
CA HIS A 176 -17.41 6.88 8.84
C HIS A 176 -16.60 8.15 9.10
N GLU A 177 -15.51 8.37 8.36
CA GLU A 177 -14.72 9.58 8.47
C GLU A 177 -15.54 10.83 8.06
N ALA A 178 -15.27 11.96 8.69
CA ALA A 178 -15.94 13.20 8.35
C ALA A 178 -15.56 13.69 6.94
N ALA A 179 -16.55 14.19 6.23
CA ALA A 179 -16.45 14.67 4.85
C ALA A 179 -16.39 16.18 4.75
N GLU A 180 -15.96 16.89 5.78
CA GLU A 180 -15.87 18.33 5.75
C GLU A 180 -14.68 18.79 4.90
N GLU A 181 -14.96 19.22 3.68
CA GLU A 181 -14.00 19.95 2.85
C GLU A 181 -13.95 21.41 3.32
N LYS A 182 -13.12 21.71 4.31
CA LYS A 182 -12.95 23.09 4.78
C LYS A 182 -11.97 23.90 3.95
N HIS A 183 -11.11 23.24 3.20
CA HIS A 183 -10.05 23.90 2.43
C HIS A 183 -9.92 23.29 1.04
N GLU A 184 -9.85 24.16 0.03
CA GLU A 184 -9.49 23.77 -1.33
C GLU A 184 -8.00 23.36 -1.33
N THR A 185 -7.74 22.06 -1.45
CA THR A 185 -6.42 21.56 -1.74
C THR A 185 -6.29 21.27 -3.23
N ASN A 186 -5.06 21.14 -3.74
CA ASN A 186 -4.83 20.73 -5.12
C ASN A 186 -5.22 19.25 -5.38
N TYR A 187 -5.60 18.54 -4.33
CA TYR A 187 -5.97 17.13 -4.36
C TYR A 187 -7.27 16.94 -3.59
N LYS A 188 -8.22 16.27 -4.22
CA LYS A 188 -9.50 15.98 -3.60
C LYS A 188 -9.34 14.91 -2.54
N HIS A 189 -9.87 15.17 -1.36
CA HIS A 189 -10.04 14.14 -0.34
C HIS A 189 -11.35 13.39 -0.63
N TRP A 190 -11.23 12.06 -0.72
CA TRP A 190 -12.36 11.16 -0.87
C TRP A 190 -12.63 10.50 0.49
N ALA A 191 -13.66 10.98 1.19
CA ALA A 191 -14.04 10.48 2.51
C ALA A 191 -14.65 9.08 2.41
N THR A 192 -13.81 8.08 2.30
CA THR A 192 -14.18 6.66 2.11
C THR A 192 -13.84 5.78 3.30
N GLY A 193 -13.10 6.31 4.27
CA GLY A 193 -12.63 5.56 5.43
C GLY A 193 -13.74 5.21 6.41
N HIS A 194 -13.72 3.96 6.88
CA HIS A 194 -14.57 3.47 7.95
C HIS A 194 -13.70 2.80 9.00
N SER A 195 -13.87 3.15 10.27
CA SER A 195 -13.02 2.70 11.37
C SER A 195 -13.85 2.11 12.50
N PRO A 196 -13.55 0.89 12.97
CA PRO A 196 -14.17 0.34 14.17
C PRO A 196 -13.70 1.05 15.43
N ALA A 197 -14.61 1.27 16.37
CA ALA A 197 -14.31 1.75 17.72
C ALA A 197 -13.95 0.58 18.63
N TRP A 198 -12.73 0.12 18.58
CA TRP A 198 -12.25 -0.99 19.42
C TRP A 198 -12.23 -0.62 20.90
N PRO A 199 -12.48 -1.59 21.81
CA PRO A 199 -12.31 -1.38 23.25
C PRO A 199 -10.86 -1.00 23.58
N GLU A 200 -10.68 0.00 24.46
CA GLU A 200 -9.35 0.48 24.88
C GLU A 200 -8.50 -0.59 25.58
N ASP A 201 -9.13 -1.58 26.19
CA ASP A 201 -8.46 -2.69 26.87
C ASP A 201 -7.83 -3.72 25.92
N GLY A 202 -8.02 -3.54 24.61
CA GLY A 202 -7.48 -4.42 23.57
C GLY A 202 -8.12 -5.81 23.52
N SER A 203 -9.28 -6.00 24.19
CA SER A 203 -9.99 -7.29 24.26
C SER A 203 -10.50 -7.76 22.89
N LEU A 204 -10.80 -6.82 21.99
CA LEU A 204 -11.27 -7.07 20.63
C LEU A 204 -10.41 -6.29 19.61
N ASN A 205 -10.27 -6.89 18.43
CA ASN A 205 -9.70 -6.26 17.24
C ASN A 205 -10.27 -6.95 16.00
N GLY A 206 -9.96 -6.47 14.82
CA GLY A 206 -10.50 -7.01 13.57
C GLY A 206 -10.21 -8.48 13.36
N PHE A 207 -9.02 -8.95 13.75
CA PHE A 207 -8.71 -10.38 13.66
C PHE A 207 -9.61 -11.22 14.58
N THR A 208 -9.67 -10.88 15.88
CA THR A 208 -10.43 -11.67 16.86
C THR A 208 -11.91 -11.71 16.55
N VAL A 209 -12.49 -10.60 16.10
CA VAL A 209 -13.91 -10.54 15.75
C VAL A 209 -14.22 -11.36 14.50
N LEU A 210 -13.48 -11.13 13.42
CA LEU A 210 -13.78 -11.79 12.14
C LEU A 210 -13.45 -13.28 12.15
N SER A 211 -12.37 -13.70 12.84
CA SER A 211 -12.06 -15.14 12.95
C SER A 211 -13.10 -15.88 13.81
N ASP A 212 -13.49 -15.33 14.93
CA ASP A 212 -14.53 -15.91 15.79
C ASP A 212 -15.89 -15.94 15.07
N TYR A 213 -16.22 -14.90 14.32
CA TYR A 213 -17.45 -14.88 13.52
C TYR A 213 -17.44 -15.97 12.44
N ALA A 214 -16.33 -16.11 11.70
CA ALA A 214 -16.19 -17.14 10.68
C ALA A 214 -16.29 -18.55 11.28
N GLU A 215 -15.60 -18.83 12.39
CA GLU A 215 -15.64 -20.14 13.07
C GLU A 215 -17.05 -20.48 13.60
N LYS A 216 -17.81 -19.49 14.09
CA LYS A 216 -19.19 -19.67 14.56
C LYS A 216 -20.17 -20.11 13.48
N THR A 217 -19.87 -19.93 12.21
CA THR A 217 -20.67 -20.48 11.11
C THR A 217 -20.66 -22.01 11.11
N GLY A 218 -19.61 -22.62 11.67
CA GLY A 218 -19.40 -24.08 11.70
C GLY A 218 -18.78 -24.65 10.43
N HIS A 219 -18.46 -23.82 9.43
CA HIS A 219 -17.92 -24.22 8.11
C HIS A 219 -16.49 -23.75 7.88
N VAL A 220 -15.92 -22.98 8.80
CA VAL A 220 -14.57 -22.41 8.64
C VAL A 220 -13.62 -22.97 9.69
N THR A 221 -12.46 -23.46 9.25
CA THR A 221 -11.39 -23.95 10.13
C THR A 221 -10.09 -23.21 9.84
N PHE A 222 -9.43 -22.70 10.87
CA PHE A 222 -8.13 -22.04 10.77
C PHE A 222 -7.00 -22.95 11.19
N ARG A 223 -5.89 -22.88 10.46
CA ARG A 223 -4.61 -23.44 10.82
C ARG A 223 -3.56 -22.33 10.89
N TYR A 224 -3.22 -21.96 12.11
CA TYR A 224 -2.20 -20.95 12.42
C TYR A 224 -0.78 -21.51 12.36
N ASN A 225 0.23 -20.63 12.40
CA ASN A 225 1.66 -20.98 12.35
C ASN A 225 2.02 -21.90 11.19
N THR A 226 1.35 -21.72 10.05
CA THR A 226 1.48 -22.60 8.88
C THR A 226 1.63 -21.75 7.61
N PRO A 227 2.82 -21.12 7.40
CA PRO A 227 3.11 -20.38 6.19
C PRO A 227 2.97 -21.25 4.95
N MET A 228 2.33 -20.74 3.91
CA MET A 228 2.28 -21.37 2.61
C MET A 228 3.69 -21.44 2.02
N VAL A 229 4.04 -22.59 1.45
CA VAL A 229 5.31 -22.83 0.76
C VAL A 229 5.14 -22.75 -0.75
N LYS A 230 4.07 -23.35 -1.27
CA LYS A 230 3.76 -23.37 -2.70
C LYS A 230 2.28 -23.71 -2.93
N LEU A 231 1.81 -23.41 -4.13
CA LEU A 231 0.53 -23.89 -4.63
C LEU A 231 0.65 -25.32 -5.19
N VAL A 232 -0.42 -26.08 -5.12
CA VAL A 232 -0.53 -27.41 -5.77
C VAL A 232 -1.22 -27.21 -7.11
N VAL A 233 -0.56 -27.64 -8.18
CA VAL A 233 -1.06 -27.50 -9.55
C VAL A 233 -1.26 -28.86 -10.17
N GLU A 234 -2.43 -29.09 -10.74
CA GLU A 234 -2.77 -30.27 -11.55
C GLU A 234 -3.18 -29.84 -12.95
N GLY A 235 -2.35 -30.18 -13.94
CA GLY A 235 -2.52 -29.69 -15.31
C GLY A 235 -2.36 -28.16 -15.37
N ASP A 236 -3.43 -27.44 -15.67
CA ASP A 236 -3.50 -25.99 -15.75
C ASP A 236 -4.30 -25.34 -14.60
N LYS A 237 -4.59 -26.11 -13.54
CA LYS A 237 -5.41 -25.66 -12.43
C LYS A 237 -4.66 -25.71 -11.12
N VAL A 238 -4.87 -24.66 -10.29
CA VAL A 238 -4.49 -24.68 -8.88
C VAL A 238 -5.58 -25.43 -8.11
N VAL A 239 -5.19 -26.53 -7.46
CA VAL A 239 -6.10 -27.42 -6.73
C VAL A 239 -5.84 -27.44 -5.23
N GLY A 240 -4.90 -26.65 -4.73
CA GLY A 240 -4.58 -26.60 -3.31
C GLY A 240 -3.31 -25.80 -3.02
N ALA A 241 -2.80 -25.95 -1.81
CA ALA A 241 -1.51 -25.41 -1.38
C ALA A 241 -0.83 -26.34 -0.38
N ILE A 242 0.50 -26.19 -0.28
CA ILE A 242 1.30 -26.82 0.77
C ILE A 242 1.77 -25.76 1.74
N GLY A 243 1.48 -25.95 3.02
CA GLY A 243 1.96 -25.14 4.13
C GLY A 243 3.06 -25.88 4.93
N LYS A 244 3.89 -25.11 5.65
CA LYS A 244 4.90 -25.65 6.55
C LYS A 244 4.42 -25.52 7.99
N GLY A 245 3.94 -26.64 8.57
CA GLY A 245 3.63 -26.74 9.98
C GLY A 245 4.84 -27.11 10.83
N GLU A 246 4.63 -27.18 12.14
CA GLU A 246 5.68 -27.51 13.12
C GLU A 246 6.32 -28.88 12.86
N ASN A 247 5.50 -29.89 12.54
CA ASN A 247 5.94 -31.29 12.42
C ASN A 247 6.25 -31.75 11.00
N GLY A 248 6.05 -30.91 10.00
CA GLY A 248 6.25 -31.27 8.60
C GLY A 248 5.39 -30.42 7.67
N TYR A 249 5.27 -30.85 6.42
CA TYR A 249 4.42 -30.17 5.45
C TYR A 249 2.97 -30.67 5.56
N ILE A 250 2.06 -29.75 5.32
CA ILE A 250 0.61 -30.01 5.29
C ILE A 250 0.13 -29.66 3.88
N GLN A 251 -0.49 -30.61 3.20
CA GLN A 251 -1.15 -30.35 1.93
C GLN A 251 -2.64 -30.13 2.15
N VAL A 252 -3.18 -29.05 1.61
CA VAL A 252 -4.62 -28.79 1.60
C VAL A 252 -5.10 -28.80 0.17
N ASN A 253 -6.03 -29.71 -0.15
CA ASN A 253 -6.67 -29.81 -1.45
C ASN A 253 -8.01 -29.05 -1.39
N ALA A 254 -8.33 -28.30 -2.44
CA ALA A 254 -9.53 -27.48 -2.52
C ALA A 254 -10.32 -27.78 -3.79
N SER A 255 -11.52 -28.33 -3.65
CA SER A 255 -12.33 -28.77 -4.78
C SER A 255 -12.99 -27.62 -5.56
N LYS A 256 -13.25 -26.48 -4.91
CA LYS A 256 -13.87 -25.29 -5.54
C LYS A 256 -12.85 -24.21 -5.91
N GLY A 257 -11.73 -24.12 -5.22
CA GLY A 257 -10.67 -23.17 -5.55
C GLY A 257 -9.83 -22.71 -4.35
N VAL A 258 -8.82 -21.90 -4.67
CA VAL A 258 -7.88 -21.32 -3.70
C VAL A 258 -7.88 -19.81 -3.81
N LEU A 259 -8.09 -19.12 -2.70
CA LEU A 259 -7.89 -17.68 -2.57
C LEU A 259 -6.51 -17.42 -1.96
N VAL A 260 -5.65 -16.70 -2.66
CA VAL A 260 -4.36 -16.24 -2.14
C VAL A 260 -4.52 -14.80 -1.65
N SER A 261 -4.49 -14.62 -0.32
CA SER A 261 -4.70 -13.35 0.38
C SER A 261 -3.53 -13.02 1.32
N THR A 262 -2.31 -13.25 0.84
CA THR A 262 -1.07 -13.18 1.63
C THR A 262 -0.46 -11.77 1.73
N GLY A 263 -1.16 -10.75 1.26
CA GLY A 263 -0.67 -9.38 1.22
C GLY A 263 0.42 -9.14 0.17
N GLY A 264 1.14 -8.04 0.34
CA GLY A 264 2.20 -7.60 -0.57
C GLY A 264 3.59 -8.12 -0.21
N TYR A 265 4.61 -7.39 -0.67
CA TYR A 265 6.02 -7.66 -0.38
C TYR A 265 6.74 -6.49 0.31
N GLY A 266 5.98 -5.67 1.03
CA GLY A 266 6.46 -4.41 1.59
C GLY A 266 7.62 -4.52 2.60
N ILE A 267 7.81 -5.68 3.27
CA ILE A 267 8.97 -5.92 4.14
C ILE A 267 10.08 -6.73 3.47
N ASN A 268 9.89 -7.17 2.24
CA ASN A 268 10.91 -7.90 1.49
C ASN A 268 11.75 -6.91 0.67
N VAL A 269 12.84 -6.43 1.28
CA VAL A 269 13.71 -5.40 0.69
C VAL A 269 14.35 -5.87 -0.63
N ASP A 270 14.65 -7.16 -0.77
CA ASP A 270 15.21 -7.72 -2.01
C ASP A 270 14.20 -7.68 -3.16
N MET A 271 12.94 -8.02 -2.89
CA MET A 271 11.87 -7.84 -3.88
C MET A 271 11.64 -6.37 -4.22
N GLN A 272 11.69 -5.47 -3.23
CA GLN A 272 11.58 -4.03 -3.49
C GLN A 272 12.73 -3.54 -4.38
N LYS A 273 13.98 -3.90 -4.07
CA LYS A 273 15.15 -3.53 -4.88
C LYS A 273 15.04 -4.06 -6.33
N ALA A 274 14.49 -5.26 -6.51
CA ALA A 274 14.33 -5.85 -7.83
C ALA A 274 13.16 -5.25 -8.63
N LEU A 275 12.01 -5.05 -7.99
CA LEU A 275 10.76 -4.65 -8.65
C LEU A 275 10.53 -3.13 -8.63
N GLN A 276 11.07 -2.43 -7.61
CA GLN A 276 10.89 -0.99 -7.39
C GLN A 276 12.22 -0.32 -6.99
N PRO A 277 13.27 -0.43 -7.77
CA PRO A 277 14.62 -0.01 -7.34
C PRO A 277 14.71 1.48 -6.96
N HIS A 278 13.91 2.34 -7.59
CA HIS A 278 13.84 3.76 -7.26
C HIS A 278 13.14 4.03 -5.94
N THR A 279 12.13 3.26 -5.58
CA THR A 279 11.37 3.43 -4.32
C THR A 279 12.27 3.24 -3.10
N THR A 280 13.19 2.29 -3.14
CA THR A 280 14.10 2.01 -2.02
C THR A 280 15.08 3.14 -1.71
N SER A 281 15.22 4.11 -2.61
CA SER A 281 16.01 5.32 -2.40
C SER A 281 15.21 6.49 -1.83
N LEU A 282 13.90 6.35 -1.71
CA LEU A 282 12.99 7.44 -1.33
C LEU A 282 12.56 7.39 0.13
N TYR A 283 12.54 6.23 0.76
CA TYR A 283 12.09 6.12 2.14
C TYR A 283 13.23 5.84 3.12
N GLY A 284 13.09 6.39 4.33
CA GLY A 284 14.08 6.25 5.41
C GLY A 284 13.66 5.28 6.51
N PHE A 285 12.42 4.81 6.51
CA PHE A 285 11.88 3.87 7.47
C PHE A 285 10.80 3.01 6.80
N ASN A 286 10.90 1.70 6.95
CA ASN A 286 9.93 0.76 6.40
C ASN A 286 8.87 0.40 7.45
N SER A 287 7.65 0.91 7.28
CA SER A 287 6.50 0.64 8.13
C SER A 287 5.48 -0.30 7.51
N ALA A 288 5.89 -1.10 6.52
CA ALA A 288 5.00 -2.07 5.91
C ALA A 288 4.50 -3.11 6.93
N GLN A 289 3.33 -3.66 6.66
CA GLN A 289 2.70 -4.63 7.56
C GLN A 289 3.59 -5.87 7.75
N PRO A 290 3.74 -6.36 8.99
CA PRO A 290 4.40 -7.64 9.24
C PRO A 290 3.79 -8.75 8.38
N GLY A 291 4.63 -9.65 7.89
CA GLY A 291 4.18 -10.76 7.04
C GLY A 291 4.04 -10.47 5.55
N CYS A 292 4.12 -9.21 5.12
CA CYS A 292 4.13 -8.84 3.70
C CYS A 292 5.49 -9.15 3.04
N GLU A 293 5.82 -10.44 2.91
CA GLU A 293 7.09 -10.96 2.38
C GLU A 293 7.02 -11.38 0.91
N GLY A 294 5.83 -11.31 0.32
CA GLY A 294 5.61 -11.68 -1.07
C GLY A 294 5.34 -13.16 -1.31
N ASP A 295 4.91 -13.91 -0.32
CA ASP A 295 4.71 -15.37 -0.42
C ASP A 295 3.79 -15.76 -1.57
N GLY A 296 2.58 -15.18 -1.62
CA GLY A 296 1.65 -15.45 -2.70
C GLY A 296 2.09 -14.84 -4.03
N ILE A 297 2.77 -13.71 -4.00
CA ILE A 297 3.31 -13.05 -5.20
C ILE A 297 4.41 -13.89 -5.86
N LYS A 298 5.13 -14.72 -5.11
CA LYS A 298 6.07 -15.72 -5.64
C LYS A 298 5.35 -17.00 -6.07
N ALA A 299 4.43 -17.49 -5.23
CA ALA A 299 3.75 -18.75 -5.48
C ALA A 299 2.87 -18.71 -6.74
N CYS A 300 2.21 -17.58 -7.03
CA CYS A 300 1.36 -17.46 -8.19
C CYS A 300 2.12 -17.57 -9.54
N PRO A 301 3.26 -16.89 -9.77
CA PRO A 301 4.06 -17.10 -10.98
C PRO A 301 4.63 -18.51 -11.11
N TRP A 302 5.04 -19.15 -10.01
CA TRP A 302 5.44 -20.58 -10.07
C TRP A 302 4.30 -21.48 -10.54
N ALA A 303 3.06 -21.11 -10.20
CA ALA A 303 1.86 -21.79 -10.67
C ALA A 303 1.39 -21.33 -12.08
N GLY A 304 2.16 -20.48 -12.77
CA GLY A 304 1.86 -20.04 -14.14
C GLY A 304 1.12 -18.71 -14.24
N ALA A 305 0.88 -18.00 -13.14
CA ALA A 305 0.27 -16.67 -13.20
C ALA A 305 1.23 -15.62 -13.78
N LYS A 306 0.65 -14.58 -14.37
CA LYS A 306 1.40 -13.43 -14.87
C LYS A 306 1.44 -12.33 -13.81
N MET A 307 2.60 -11.70 -13.65
CA MET A 307 2.78 -10.53 -12.80
C MET A 307 2.29 -9.26 -13.50
N ASP A 308 1.84 -8.26 -12.73
CA ASP A 308 1.58 -6.92 -13.24
C ASP A 308 2.85 -6.29 -13.83
N ASP A 309 2.66 -5.42 -14.83
CA ASP A 309 3.79 -4.74 -15.49
C ASP A 309 4.30 -3.52 -14.68
N THR A 310 3.49 -3.00 -13.75
CA THR A 310 3.82 -1.84 -12.91
C THR A 310 3.86 -2.22 -11.43
N HIS A 311 4.91 -1.74 -10.77
CA HIS A 311 5.13 -1.97 -9.34
C HIS A 311 5.31 -0.64 -8.64
N SER A 312 4.54 -0.41 -7.58
CA SER A 312 4.62 0.79 -6.77
C SER A 312 4.31 0.51 -5.31
N SER A 313 4.77 1.38 -4.44
CA SER A 313 4.44 1.39 -3.01
C SER A 313 3.85 2.73 -2.64
N MET A 314 2.93 2.73 -1.70
CA MET A 314 2.48 3.97 -1.08
C MET A 314 3.56 4.45 -0.12
N LEU A 315 3.96 5.70 -0.25
CA LEU A 315 4.96 6.35 0.57
C LEU A 315 4.29 7.44 1.43
N PHE A 316 4.73 7.57 2.66
CA PHE A 316 4.22 8.55 3.60
C PHE A 316 5.37 9.30 4.28
N ASP A 317 5.23 10.59 4.47
CA ASP A 317 6.18 11.45 5.17
C ASP A 317 5.99 11.42 6.70
N ARG A 318 5.79 10.22 7.27
CA ARG A 318 5.48 10.02 8.69
C ARG A 318 6.39 9.01 9.41
N GLY A 319 7.59 8.80 8.91
CA GLY A 319 8.61 8.01 9.61
C GLY A 319 9.43 8.90 10.55
N GLY A 320 9.40 8.64 11.85
CA GLY A 320 10.25 9.30 12.84
C GLY A 320 11.52 8.51 13.08
N LEU A 321 12.68 9.17 13.03
CA LEU A 321 13.99 8.57 13.29
C LEU A 321 14.64 9.21 14.52
N PRO A 322 15.42 8.44 15.33
CA PRO A 322 16.30 9.01 16.33
C PRO A 322 17.28 10.02 15.70
N ALA A 323 17.61 11.08 16.41
CA ALA A 323 18.42 12.19 15.91
C ALA A 323 19.85 11.80 15.44
N ASP A 324 20.36 10.68 15.91
CA ASP A 324 21.66 10.12 15.57
C ASP A 324 21.60 9.03 14.49
N SER A 325 20.41 8.79 13.91
CA SER A 325 20.19 7.76 12.90
C SER A 325 20.15 8.36 11.51
N LEU A 326 20.62 7.60 10.53
CA LEU A 326 20.40 7.87 9.11
C LEU A 326 19.24 7.02 8.62
N GLY A 327 18.44 7.59 7.72
CA GLY A 327 17.42 6.86 7.01
C GLY A 327 18.00 5.89 5.97
N GLY A 328 17.17 5.00 5.47
CA GLY A 328 17.48 4.06 4.38
C GLY A 328 16.55 2.87 4.36
N ALA A 329 16.51 2.18 3.23
CA ALA A 329 15.65 1.02 3.03
C ALA A 329 15.88 -0.10 4.06
N ASP A 330 17.09 -0.22 4.55
CA ASP A 330 17.50 -1.21 5.55
C ASP A 330 17.45 -0.64 6.99
N CYS A 331 16.87 0.56 7.17
CA CYS A 331 16.77 1.18 8.49
C CYS A 331 15.85 0.36 9.39
N GLY A 332 16.45 -0.27 10.41
CA GLY A 332 15.76 -1.07 11.41
C GLY A 332 15.29 -0.28 12.62
N VAL A 333 15.60 1.03 12.68
CA VAL A 333 15.22 1.94 13.76
C VAL A 333 14.28 3.00 13.21
N GLY A 334 13.23 3.30 13.96
CA GLY A 334 12.23 4.27 13.54
C GLY A 334 10.88 3.93 14.14
N THR A 335 9.99 4.86 14.06
CA THR A 335 8.61 4.69 14.52
C THR A 335 7.66 5.50 13.65
N LEU A 336 6.39 5.18 13.73
CA LEU A 336 5.36 5.97 13.08
C LEU A 336 5.25 7.32 13.78
N PHE A 337 5.48 8.39 13.03
CA PHE A 337 5.46 9.78 13.51
C PHE A 337 4.31 10.52 12.85
N TRP A 338 3.14 10.46 13.46
CA TRP A 338 1.91 11.03 12.91
C TRP A 338 1.99 12.51 12.58
N MET A 339 2.75 13.28 13.38
CA MET A 339 2.97 14.70 13.13
C MET A 339 3.76 14.99 11.85
N GLY A 340 4.51 14.01 11.34
CA GLY A 340 5.27 14.14 10.09
C GLY A 340 4.41 14.41 8.88
N SER A 341 3.21 13.85 8.81
CA SER A 341 2.28 14.07 7.70
C SER A 341 1.47 15.36 7.80
N GLN A 342 1.60 16.11 8.89
CA GLN A 342 0.93 17.40 9.01
C GLN A 342 1.69 18.48 8.24
N PRO A 343 1.03 19.52 7.73
CA PRO A 343 1.67 20.59 6.96
C PRO A 343 2.42 21.58 7.86
N TRP A 344 3.12 21.06 8.88
CA TRP A 344 4.07 21.82 9.70
C TRP A 344 5.30 22.18 8.88
N LEU A 345 6.01 23.24 9.28
CA LEU A 345 7.24 23.63 8.63
C LEU A 345 8.27 22.48 8.60
N LYS A 346 8.70 22.10 7.40
CA LYS A 346 9.74 21.11 7.18
C LYS A 346 11.03 21.80 6.71
N VAL A 347 12.11 21.55 7.43
CA VAL A 347 13.44 22.07 7.08
C VAL A 347 14.43 20.92 6.89
N ASN A 348 15.36 21.09 5.97
CA ASN A 348 16.47 20.16 5.78
C ASN A 348 17.54 20.33 6.88
N LEU A 349 18.59 19.52 6.86
CA LEU A 349 19.66 19.60 7.86
C LEU A 349 20.49 20.91 7.79
N ASN A 350 20.31 21.74 6.78
CA ASN A 350 20.88 23.09 6.71
C ASN A 350 19.96 24.15 7.32
N GLY A 351 18.77 23.78 7.79
CA GLY A 351 17.76 24.71 8.30
C GLY A 351 16.97 25.43 7.20
N GLU A 352 16.98 24.92 5.97
CA GLU A 352 16.29 25.52 4.82
C GLU A 352 14.97 24.82 4.55
N ARG A 353 13.89 25.57 4.38
CA ARG A 353 12.62 25.05 3.87
C ARG A 353 12.79 24.58 2.43
N PHE A 354 12.34 23.38 2.11
CA PHE A 354 12.64 22.74 0.83
C PHE A 354 11.39 22.25 0.04
N CYS A 355 10.22 22.24 0.63
CA CYS A 355 9.01 21.75 0.00
C CYS A 355 7.78 22.61 0.29
N ASN A 356 6.68 22.31 -0.37
CA ASN A 356 5.35 22.74 0.03
C ASN A 356 4.75 21.66 0.93
N GLU A 357 4.62 21.94 2.20
CA GLU A 357 4.16 21.00 3.22
C GLU A 357 2.70 20.55 3.05
N SER A 358 1.93 21.31 2.26
CA SER A 358 0.56 20.95 1.86
C SER A 358 0.52 20.07 0.60
N GLY A 359 1.67 19.63 0.10
CA GLY A 359 1.76 18.66 -0.99
C GLY A 359 1.28 17.28 -0.58
N THR A 360 1.09 16.39 -1.56
CA THR A 360 0.84 14.97 -1.27
C THR A 360 2.05 14.31 -0.63
N TYR A 361 1.82 13.27 0.12
CA TYR A 361 2.87 12.49 0.80
C TYR A 361 4.04 12.12 -0.10
N ASP A 362 3.73 11.60 -1.30
CA ASP A 362 4.75 11.19 -2.27
C ASP A 362 5.62 12.36 -2.72
N PHE A 363 5.04 13.55 -2.93
CA PHE A 363 5.80 14.72 -3.36
C PHE A 363 6.72 15.25 -2.27
N VAL A 364 6.26 15.23 -1.02
CA VAL A 364 7.10 15.59 0.12
C VAL A 364 8.26 14.63 0.24
N LEU A 365 8.02 13.31 0.15
CA LEU A 365 9.07 12.29 0.20
C LEU A 365 10.07 12.38 -0.95
N HIS A 366 9.62 12.63 -2.19
CA HIS A 366 10.52 12.84 -3.31
C HIS A 366 11.40 14.08 -3.11
N SER A 367 10.85 15.13 -2.51
CA SER A 367 11.62 16.34 -2.17
C SER A 367 12.61 16.07 -1.05
N ASP A 368 12.21 15.29 -0.04
CA ASP A 368 13.03 14.91 1.10
C ASP A 368 14.23 14.03 0.72
N ALA A 369 14.01 13.06 -0.17
CA ALA A 369 15.06 12.17 -0.68
C ALA A 369 16.22 12.93 -1.34
N GLN A 370 16.01 14.17 -1.77
CA GLN A 370 17.02 15.03 -2.39
C GLN A 370 17.74 15.93 -1.37
N GLN A 371 17.30 15.94 -0.10
CA GLN A 371 17.91 16.75 0.93
C GLN A 371 19.14 16.05 1.55
N PRO A 372 20.03 16.81 2.23
CA PRO A 372 21.16 16.22 2.95
C PRO A 372 20.71 15.12 3.91
N GLY A 373 21.24 13.91 3.75
CA GLY A 373 20.90 12.74 4.57
C GLY A 373 19.54 12.12 4.28
N SER A 374 18.79 12.62 3.28
CA SER A 374 17.42 12.18 2.94
C SER A 374 16.49 12.17 4.14
N ILE A 375 16.62 13.19 4.99
CA ILE A 375 15.80 13.41 6.18
C ILE A 375 15.50 14.90 6.35
N HIS A 376 14.43 15.18 7.08
CA HIS A 376 14.07 16.55 7.45
C HIS A 376 13.73 16.65 8.95
N VAL A 377 13.61 17.86 9.42
CA VAL A 377 13.12 18.19 10.76
C VAL A 377 11.78 18.89 10.61
N THR A 378 10.75 18.36 11.26
CA THR A 378 9.43 19.01 11.33
C THR A 378 9.39 19.93 12.53
N LEU A 379 8.99 21.19 12.33
CA LEU A 379 8.96 22.23 13.33
C LEU A 379 7.53 22.73 13.58
N TRP A 380 7.13 22.82 14.81
CA TRP A 380 5.90 23.45 15.28
C TRP A 380 6.13 24.17 16.61
N ASP A 381 5.25 25.06 16.97
CA ASP A 381 5.33 25.84 18.21
C ASP A 381 4.32 25.37 19.28
N ALA A 382 4.31 26.02 20.42
CA ALA A 382 3.41 25.67 21.52
C ALA A 382 1.92 25.91 21.22
N ASP A 383 1.62 26.72 20.23
CA ASP A 383 0.26 27.06 19.83
C ASP A 383 -0.27 26.12 18.72
N PHE A 384 0.41 25.01 18.44
CA PHE A 384 0.11 24.04 17.38
C PHE A 384 -1.37 23.63 17.36
N ALA A 385 -2.02 23.50 18.50
CA ALA A 385 -3.42 23.08 18.59
C ALA A 385 -4.38 24.08 17.89
N THR A 386 -4.05 25.38 17.87
CA THR A 386 -4.85 26.40 17.18
C THR A 386 -4.72 26.33 15.66
N TYR A 387 -3.62 25.79 15.16
CA TYR A 387 -3.38 25.62 13.73
C TYR A 387 -3.89 24.29 13.21
N ALA A 388 -3.95 23.25 14.06
CA ALA A 388 -4.36 21.92 13.68
C ALA A 388 -5.78 21.87 13.09
N GLU A 389 -6.67 22.76 13.51
CA GLU A 389 -8.01 22.93 12.92
C GLU A 389 -7.97 23.24 11.41
N GLN A 390 -6.87 23.83 10.94
CA GLN A 390 -6.69 24.19 9.52
C GLN A 390 -6.21 22.97 8.71
N PHE A 391 -5.82 21.88 9.38
CA PHE A 391 -5.20 20.71 8.78
C PHE A 391 -6.09 19.46 8.87
N ASP A 392 -7.33 19.61 9.32
CA ASP A 392 -8.27 18.53 9.63
C ASP A 392 -8.47 17.54 8.47
N MET A 393 -8.32 18.00 7.24
CA MET A 393 -8.49 17.18 6.04
C MET A 393 -7.18 16.83 5.32
N HIS A 394 -6.04 17.01 5.99
CA HIS A 394 -4.74 16.71 5.37
C HIS A 394 -4.40 15.22 5.46
N GLY A 395 -4.79 14.46 4.44
CA GLY A 395 -4.50 13.04 4.32
C GLY A 395 -5.14 12.20 5.43
N CYS A 396 -4.61 11.01 5.66
CA CYS A 396 -5.09 10.14 6.74
C CYS A 396 -4.47 10.44 8.11
N SER A 397 -3.88 11.61 8.29
CA SER A 397 -3.38 12.10 9.58
C SER A 397 -4.53 12.65 10.40
N ARG A 398 -5.22 11.80 11.11
CA ARG A 398 -6.40 12.15 11.94
C ARG A 398 -5.98 12.77 13.28
N LEU A 399 -5.19 13.83 13.22
CA LEU A 399 -4.74 14.57 14.40
C LEU A 399 -5.66 15.76 14.62
N PHE A 400 -6.84 15.49 15.14
CA PHE A 400 -7.78 16.53 15.49
C PHE A 400 -7.66 16.87 16.98
N PRO A 401 -7.43 18.12 17.35
CA PRO A 401 -7.44 18.54 18.75
C PRO A 401 -8.87 18.64 19.32
N PHE A 402 -9.88 18.37 18.53
CA PHE A 402 -11.31 18.47 18.85
C PHE A 402 -12.05 17.27 18.30
N ASP A 403 -13.19 16.98 18.89
CA ASP A 403 -14.12 15.96 18.39
C ASP A 403 -14.85 16.53 17.15
N ASN A 404 -14.60 15.91 15.99
CA ASN A 404 -15.27 16.26 14.74
C ASN A 404 -16.49 15.38 14.44
N GLY A 405 -16.92 14.54 15.39
CA GLY A 405 -18.07 13.66 15.26
C GLY A 405 -17.86 12.44 14.35
N ALA A 406 -16.65 12.27 13.78
CA ALA A 406 -16.25 11.10 13.01
C ALA A 406 -15.66 10.01 13.92
N ALA A 407 -14.88 9.09 13.34
CA ALA A 407 -14.16 8.07 14.10
C ALA A 407 -13.46 8.67 15.33
N PRO A 408 -13.35 7.94 16.45
CA PRO A 408 -12.72 8.46 17.64
C PRO A 408 -11.33 9.00 17.29
N ASN A 409 -11.19 10.31 17.44
CA ASN A 409 -9.94 10.99 17.14
C ASN A 409 -8.92 10.60 18.18
N ILE A 410 -7.71 10.30 17.74
CA ILE A 410 -6.59 10.22 18.66
C ILE A 410 -6.31 11.66 19.13
N PRO A 411 -6.52 11.99 20.41
CA PRO A 411 -6.24 13.34 20.88
C PRO A 411 -4.80 13.71 20.56
N ILE A 412 -4.59 14.90 20.03
CA ILE A 412 -3.24 15.37 19.67
C ILE A 412 -2.28 15.29 20.86
N GLN A 413 -2.77 15.47 22.08
CA GLN A 413 -2.01 15.31 23.31
C GLN A 413 -1.50 13.88 23.49
N THR A 414 -2.28 12.86 23.12
CA THR A 414 -1.83 11.46 23.17
C THR A 414 -0.71 11.22 22.16
N VAL A 415 -0.84 11.76 20.96
CA VAL A 415 0.19 11.65 19.92
C VAL A 415 1.44 12.43 20.31
N MET A 416 1.29 13.59 20.92
CA MET A 416 2.43 14.36 21.46
C MET A 416 3.13 13.61 22.58
N GLY A 417 2.40 12.95 23.50
CA GLY A 417 2.98 12.11 24.53
C GLY A 417 3.80 10.94 23.96
N MET A 418 3.33 10.30 22.91
CA MET A 418 4.10 9.27 22.19
C MET A 418 5.39 9.83 21.57
N ASN A 419 5.35 11.07 21.10
CA ASN A 419 6.49 11.74 20.49
C ASN A 419 7.47 12.30 21.54
N GLU A 420 7.03 12.63 22.75
CA GLU A 420 7.92 13.02 23.86
C GLU A 420 8.88 11.91 24.23
N GLU A 421 8.42 10.65 24.24
CA GLU A 421 9.32 9.50 24.42
C GLU A 421 10.33 9.38 23.28
N LEU A 422 9.95 9.65 22.05
CA LEU A 422 10.84 9.64 20.89
C LEU A 422 11.83 10.80 20.97
N ALA A 423 11.36 12.01 21.32
CA ALA A 423 12.20 13.19 21.46
C ALA A 423 13.20 13.08 22.66
N ALA A 424 12.87 12.27 23.66
CA ALA A 424 13.74 12.02 24.80
C ALA A 424 14.84 10.97 24.52
N LYS A 425 14.73 10.21 23.47
CA LYS A 425 15.72 9.23 23.00
C LYS A 425 16.66 9.83 21.99
#